data_7da87f514c7c27d5ec077e21cdeeb066
#
_entry.id   7da87f514c7c27d5ec077e21cdeeb066
#
_cell.length_a   1.000
_cell.length_b   1.000
_cell.length_c   1.000
_cell.angle_alpha   90.00
_cell.angle_beta   90.00
_cell.angle_gamma   90.00
#
_symmetry.space_group_name_H-M   'P 1'
#
loop_
_entity.id
_entity.type
_entity.pdbx_description
1 polymer ?
#
loop_
_entity_poly.entity_id
_entity_poly.type
_entity_poly.pdbx_seq_one_letter_code
_entity_poly.pdbx_strand_id
1 'polypeptide(L)'
;MSKFLVPTASFVLAGLSVLSAIAAAPLPPIQQVEIGKNAEFRVNGQPFLPLMLWLQSEARIPDGLAIGANTFTGNGGKLGNREYLKALADNGLYGIVDFDPEAGGQSHLLGWIHGDEPDLAKQVSDAEVLPGAGLRLNSSTPLFRIVDGVAHSWTVLDPLQDAEVTVKLAKPVTVKSLGVWLTVSAGLAVAKDVSFTAEGQGILNATLKNEKGEQHFDLEKPATFSSLTFRVRSTYPGEQVWGSLSELSGYDEAGDNVLLSPPRWVPRSAPEEVSAEYRKIKQADPTRPVLVTFTAHFMKEFTDKYDQATQEKLYPEFMNSCDVAGYDIYPIFGWNKPEWLYRVADGVSELRALAGPKRPVHAWIETNKGSQWVAPDRQLDVTPKDTRAEVWMALIRGATAIGYFTHRWKPDYKQFAPEGEMVAALKRLNDQLTRLAPALLAAPAATRIEMKLSDDLPCHFKATSHEGALWIFAQNMDMQKRTGTATFRVDGLKAGAKIEEVDEGRSLTAGDAVFTDQFEGLAEHVYRLAE
;
A
#
# COMPACT_ATOMS: atom_id res chain seq x y z
N MET A 1 -17.32 -76.96 45.16
CA MET A 1 -17.16 -76.79 43.69
C MET A 1 -17.53 -75.36 43.32
N SER A 2 -16.55 -74.46 43.25
CA SER A 2 -16.74 -73.06 42.97
C SER A 2 -16.05 -72.76 41.64
N LYS A 3 -16.83 -72.27 40.64
CA LYS A 3 -16.35 -71.88 39.30
C LYS A 3 -15.94 -70.42 39.32
N PHE A 4 -14.66 -70.18 39.13
CA PHE A 4 -14.14 -68.84 38.88
C PHE A 4 -14.42 -68.40 37.42
N LEU A 5 -15.13 -67.29 37.24
CA LEU A 5 -15.22 -66.60 35.99
C LEU A 5 -14.06 -65.58 35.88
N VAL A 6 -13.31 -65.65 34.77
CA VAL A 6 -12.30 -64.68 34.36
C VAL A 6 -12.91 -63.65 33.43
N PRO A 7 -12.78 -62.38 33.67
CA PRO A 7 -13.27 -61.37 32.71
C PRO A 7 -12.18 -61.11 31.64
N THR A 8 -12.58 -61.24 30.37
CA THR A 8 -11.80 -60.85 29.18
C THR A 8 -11.83 -59.32 29.03
N ALA A 9 -10.68 -58.70 29.21
CA ALA A 9 -10.51 -57.28 28.91
C ALA A 9 -10.23 -57.09 27.41
N SER A 10 -11.17 -56.46 26.70
CA SER A 10 -10.98 -55.99 25.31
C SER A 10 -10.20 -54.68 25.30
N PHE A 11 -8.96 -54.74 24.82
CA PHE A 11 -8.17 -53.54 24.51
C PHE A 11 -8.67 -52.92 23.21
N VAL A 12 -9.27 -51.75 23.30
CA VAL A 12 -9.52 -50.88 22.12
C VAL A 12 -8.23 -50.11 21.87
N LEU A 13 -7.50 -50.47 20.82
CA LEU A 13 -6.41 -49.66 20.29
C LEU A 13 -7.00 -48.40 19.62
N ALA A 14 -6.97 -47.29 20.31
CA ALA A 14 -7.20 -46.00 19.67
C ALA A 14 -5.96 -45.65 18.84
N GLY A 15 -6.07 -45.80 17.52
CA GLY A 15 -5.07 -45.34 16.58
C GLY A 15 -5.00 -43.80 16.58
N LEU A 16 -3.98 -43.26 17.28
CA LEU A 16 -3.58 -41.87 17.08
C LEU A 16 -2.96 -41.76 15.69
N SER A 17 -3.72 -41.24 14.74
CA SER A 17 -3.17 -40.76 13.47
C SER A 17 -2.38 -39.48 13.75
N VAL A 18 -1.07 -39.63 13.92
CA VAL A 18 -0.14 -38.48 13.90
C VAL A 18 -0.13 -37.99 12.48
N LEU A 19 -0.91 -36.94 12.20
CA LEU A 19 -0.71 -36.14 11.00
C LEU A 19 0.68 -35.49 11.11
N SER A 20 1.68 -36.13 10.52
CA SER A 20 2.97 -35.52 10.28
C SER A 20 2.71 -34.30 9.36
N ALA A 21 2.91 -33.10 9.88
CA ALA A 21 2.98 -31.91 9.07
C ALA A 21 4.11 -32.13 8.06
N ILE A 22 3.74 -32.39 6.81
CA ILE A 22 4.70 -32.44 5.71
C ILE A 22 5.18 -31.00 5.54
N ALA A 23 6.42 -30.72 5.95
CA ALA A 23 7.06 -29.46 5.64
C ALA A 23 7.02 -29.28 4.13
N ALA A 24 6.60 -28.11 3.65
CA ALA A 24 6.60 -27.82 2.22
C ALA A 24 7.99 -28.10 1.67
N ALA A 25 8.06 -28.81 0.55
CA ALA A 25 9.34 -29.12 -0.10
C ALA A 25 10.03 -27.80 -0.49
N PRO A 26 11.37 -27.70 -0.34
CA PRO A 26 12.12 -26.54 -0.77
C PRO A 26 11.82 -26.21 -2.22
N LEU A 27 11.63 -24.92 -2.53
CA LEU A 27 11.41 -24.49 -3.92
C LEU A 27 12.65 -24.79 -4.77
N PRO A 28 12.47 -25.27 -6.00
CA PRO A 28 13.59 -25.60 -6.89
C PRO A 28 14.26 -24.32 -7.44
N PRO A 29 15.52 -24.41 -7.88
CA PRO A 29 16.17 -23.34 -8.63
C PRO A 29 15.34 -22.90 -9.82
N ILE A 30 15.25 -21.60 -10.02
CA ILE A 30 14.53 -20.99 -11.15
C ILE A 30 15.36 -21.12 -12.42
N GLN A 31 14.81 -21.80 -13.43
CA GLN A 31 15.34 -21.82 -14.80
C GLN A 31 14.69 -20.72 -15.64
N GLN A 32 13.39 -20.47 -15.41
CA GLN A 32 12.59 -19.52 -16.18
C GLN A 32 11.49 -18.94 -15.31
N VAL A 33 11.23 -17.64 -15.47
CA VAL A 33 10.04 -16.95 -14.95
C VAL A 33 9.27 -16.36 -16.11
N GLU A 34 7.97 -16.62 -16.14
CA GLU A 34 7.06 -16.08 -17.16
C GLU A 34 5.80 -15.53 -16.49
N ILE A 35 5.14 -14.59 -17.14
CA ILE A 35 3.77 -14.22 -16.85
C ILE A 35 2.87 -15.01 -17.80
N GLY A 36 2.01 -15.84 -17.25
CA GLY A 36 1.10 -16.68 -17.99
C GLY A 36 -0.11 -15.91 -18.55
N LYS A 37 -0.90 -16.62 -19.36
CA LYS A 37 -2.05 -16.02 -20.06
C LYS A 37 -3.19 -15.55 -19.15
N ASN A 38 -3.26 -16.08 -17.93
CA ASN A 38 -4.24 -15.70 -16.91
C ASN A 38 -3.66 -14.67 -15.91
N ALA A 39 -2.56 -14.00 -16.28
CA ALA A 39 -1.81 -13.08 -15.42
C ALA A 39 -1.23 -13.76 -14.16
N GLU A 40 -0.93 -15.04 -14.22
CA GLU A 40 -0.25 -15.78 -13.16
C GLU A 40 1.26 -15.76 -13.35
N PHE A 41 2.02 -15.82 -12.25
CA PHE A 41 3.43 -16.18 -12.32
C PHE A 41 3.57 -17.66 -12.73
N ARG A 42 4.52 -17.92 -13.58
CA ARG A 42 4.95 -19.29 -13.92
C ARG A 42 6.44 -19.42 -13.65
N VAL A 43 6.79 -20.38 -12.83
CA VAL A 43 8.17 -20.73 -12.54
C VAL A 43 8.46 -22.11 -13.11
N ASN A 44 9.47 -22.20 -13.94
CA ASN A 44 9.83 -23.45 -14.63
C ASN A 44 8.62 -24.08 -15.37
N GLY A 45 7.79 -23.23 -15.99
CA GLY A 45 6.59 -23.66 -16.71
C GLY A 45 5.38 -24.01 -15.83
N GLN A 46 5.45 -23.99 -14.50
CA GLN A 46 4.35 -24.30 -13.59
C GLN A 46 3.72 -23.02 -13.02
N PRO A 47 2.39 -22.96 -12.87
CA PRO A 47 1.74 -21.86 -12.14
C PRO A 47 2.31 -21.73 -10.72
N PHE A 48 2.61 -20.52 -10.33
CA PHE A 48 3.17 -20.22 -9.02
C PHE A 48 2.41 -19.05 -8.37
N LEU A 49 1.93 -19.24 -7.17
CA LEU A 49 1.30 -18.20 -6.34
C LEU A 49 2.33 -17.66 -5.36
N PRO A 50 2.92 -16.47 -5.58
CA PRO A 50 3.78 -15.85 -4.61
C PRO A 50 3.00 -15.53 -3.33
N LEU A 51 3.48 -16.04 -2.20
CA LEU A 51 3.05 -15.72 -0.84
C LEU A 51 4.21 -14.97 -0.19
N MET A 52 4.13 -13.64 -0.28
CA MET A 52 5.28 -12.76 -0.09
C MET A 52 5.33 -12.18 1.33
N LEU A 53 6.55 -11.93 1.82
CA LEU A 53 6.81 -11.11 2.99
C LEU A 53 7.52 -9.81 2.59
N TRP A 54 7.00 -8.68 3.08
CA TRP A 54 7.56 -7.36 2.79
C TRP A 54 8.77 -7.04 3.66
N LEU A 55 9.88 -6.64 3.03
CA LEU A 55 11.07 -5.98 3.60
C LEU A 55 11.63 -6.67 4.87
N GLN A 56 11.82 -7.98 4.78
CA GLN A 56 12.38 -8.78 5.88
C GLN A 56 13.89 -8.98 5.73
N SER A 57 14.60 -9.01 6.85
CA SER A 57 15.99 -9.43 6.86
C SER A 57 16.13 -10.95 6.79
N GLU A 58 17.33 -11.44 6.50
CA GLU A 58 17.68 -12.86 6.53
C GLU A 58 17.40 -13.51 7.90
N ALA A 59 17.48 -12.74 8.98
CA ALA A 59 17.17 -13.22 10.33
C ALA A 59 15.69 -13.59 10.52
N ARG A 60 14.81 -13.14 9.61
CA ARG A 60 13.36 -13.44 9.64
C ARG A 60 12.96 -14.62 8.75
N ILE A 61 13.92 -15.28 8.09
CA ILE A 61 13.66 -16.48 7.29
C ILE A 61 12.90 -17.55 8.09
N PRO A 62 13.27 -17.89 9.34
CA PRO A 62 12.52 -18.85 10.15
C PRO A 62 11.07 -18.45 10.39
N ASP A 63 10.80 -17.15 10.58
CA ASP A 63 9.45 -16.63 10.78
C ASP A 63 8.60 -16.77 9.50
N GLY A 64 9.19 -16.48 8.33
CA GLY A 64 8.55 -16.68 7.04
C GLY A 64 8.20 -18.15 6.77
N LEU A 65 9.11 -19.05 7.06
CA LEU A 65 8.86 -20.50 6.97
C LEU A 65 7.75 -20.95 7.94
N ALA A 66 7.73 -20.39 9.15
CA ALA A 66 6.72 -20.71 10.15
C ALA A 66 5.29 -20.36 9.71
N ILE A 67 5.12 -19.33 8.90
CA ILE A 67 3.81 -18.96 8.33
C ILE A 67 3.56 -19.56 6.94
N GLY A 68 4.50 -20.32 6.37
CA GLY A 68 4.36 -20.91 5.04
C GLY A 68 4.50 -19.90 3.89
N ALA A 69 5.17 -18.77 4.09
CA ALA A 69 5.57 -17.88 3.02
C ALA A 69 6.59 -18.58 2.10
N ASN A 70 6.53 -18.28 0.81
CA ASN A 70 7.40 -18.88 -0.20
C ASN A 70 8.30 -17.88 -0.91
N THR A 71 8.08 -16.58 -0.68
CA THR A 71 8.77 -15.48 -1.35
C THR A 71 9.05 -14.34 -0.36
N PHE A 72 10.22 -13.74 -0.47
CA PHE A 72 10.59 -12.53 0.28
C PHE A 72 10.73 -11.36 -0.69
N THR A 73 10.13 -10.22 -0.38
CA THR A 73 10.09 -9.05 -1.25
C THR A 73 10.75 -7.86 -0.55
N GLY A 74 11.80 -7.31 -1.17
CA GLY A 74 12.70 -6.33 -0.58
C GLY A 74 13.68 -6.99 0.40
N ASN A 75 14.86 -6.38 0.50
CA ASN A 75 15.89 -6.79 1.45
C ASN A 75 15.89 -5.84 2.65
N GLY A 76 15.29 -6.26 3.75
CA GLY A 76 15.23 -5.49 5.00
C GLY A 76 16.44 -5.67 5.92
N GLY A 77 17.47 -6.38 5.47
CA GLY A 77 18.68 -6.70 6.22
C GLY A 77 19.88 -5.82 5.88
N LYS A 78 21.05 -6.32 6.25
CA LYS A 78 22.34 -5.67 5.96
C LYS A 78 23.18 -6.41 4.92
N LEU A 79 22.76 -7.60 4.52
CA LEU A 79 23.42 -8.35 3.45
C LEU A 79 23.24 -7.64 2.12
N GLY A 80 24.20 -7.79 1.21
CA GLY A 80 24.00 -7.45 -0.19
C GLY A 80 22.91 -8.35 -0.80
N ASN A 81 22.29 -7.92 -1.90
CA ASN A 81 21.18 -8.69 -2.52
C ASN A 81 21.62 -10.10 -2.95
N ARG A 82 22.87 -10.25 -3.38
CA ARG A 82 23.43 -11.55 -3.77
C ARG A 82 23.49 -12.53 -2.59
N GLU A 83 24.05 -12.10 -1.46
CA GLU A 83 24.16 -12.89 -0.22
C GLU A 83 22.77 -13.16 0.37
N TYR A 84 21.87 -12.18 0.31
CA TYR A 84 20.48 -12.32 0.74
C TYR A 84 19.74 -13.39 -0.08
N LEU A 85 19.82 -13.33 -1.41
CA LEU A 85 19.23 -14.33 -2.30
C LEU A 85 19.83 -15.73 -2.08
N LYS A 86 21.13 -15.80 -1.76
CA LYS A 86 21.75 -17.08 -1.37
C LYS A 86 21.14 -17.62 -0.06
N ALA A 87 20.95 -16.77 0.95
CA ALA A 87 20.32 -17.20 2.21
C ALA A 87 18.87 -17.69 1.98
N LEU A 88 18.11 -17.04 1.10
CA LEU A 88 16.78 -17.50 0.71
C LEU A 88 16.85 -18.85 -0.02
N ALA A 89 17.79 -19.01 -0.96
CA ALA A 89 18.00 -20.24 -1.71
C ALA A 89 18.36 -21.42 -0.80
N ASP A 90 19.24 -21.22 0.18
CA ASP A 90 19.64 -22.23 1.17
C ASP A 90 18.44 -22.71 2.02
N ASN A 91 17.34 -21.95 2.04
CA ASN A 91 16.10 -22.28 2.74
C ASN A 91 14.93 -22.64 1.79
N GLY A 92 15.19 -22.77 0.47
CA GLY A 92 14.18 -23.12 -0.51
C GLY A 92 13.11 -22.05 -0.72
N LEU A 93 13.49 -20.77 -0.63
CA LEU A 93 12.61 -19.61 -0.79
C LEU A 93 13.03 -18.79 -2.01
N TYR A 94 12.08 -18.09 -2.62
CA TYR A 94 12.38 -17.12 -3.68
C TYR A 94 12.52 -15.70 -3.13
N GLY A 95 13.25 -14.85 -3.85
CA GLY A 95 13.44 -13.44 -3.54
C GLY A 95 13.00 -12.54 -4.70
N ILE A 96 12.40 -11.41 -4.34
CA ILE A 96 12.18 -10.25 -5.20
C ILE A 96 12.91 -9.12 -4.52
N VAL A 97 13.94 -8.56 -5.14
CA VAL A 97 14.82 -7.56 -4.51
C VAL A 97 14.98 -6.32 -5.40
N ASP A 98 15.47 -5.23 -4.81
CA ASP A 98 15.85 -4.05 -5.60
C ASP A 98 16.85 -4.44 -6.68
N PHE A 99 16.74 -3.76 -7.83
CA PHE A 99 17.62 -4.06 -8.96
C PHE A 99 19.10 -3.89 -8.60
N ASP A 100 19.82 -4.97 -8.75
CA ASP A 100 21.24 -5.07 -8.53
C ASP A 100 21.87 -5.95 -9.61
N PRO A 101 22.67 -5.39 -10.53
CA PRO A 101 23.30 -6.17 -11.59
C PRO A 101 24.14 -7.36 -11.07
N GLU A 102 24.75 -7.23 -9.88
CA GLU A 102 25.56 -8.31 -9.28
C GLU A 102 24.71 -9.47 -8.74
N ALA A 103 23.43 -9.22 -8.46
CA ALA A 103 22.47 -10.23 -8.06
C ALA A 103 21.78 -10.90 -9.26
N GLY A 104 21.99 -10.42 -10.48
CA GLY A 104 21.46 -11.01 -11.69
C GLY A 104 21.89 -12.48 -11.86
N GLY A 105 20.98 -13.32 -12.37
CA GLY A 105 21.25 -14.75 -12.60
C GLY A 105 21.25 -15.63 -11.34
N GLN A 106 20.97 -15.10 -10.14
CA GLN A 106 20.81 -15.93 -8.94
C GLN A 106 19.64 -16.90 -9.10
N SER A 107 19.83 -18.16 -8.68
CA SER A 107 18.91 -19.27 -8.94
C SER A 107 17.56 -19.15 -8.24
N HIS A 108 17.41 -18.28 -7.26
CA HIS A 108 16.17 -18.06 -6.52
C HIS A 108 15.65 -16.59 -6.64
N LEU A 109 16.17 -15.84 -7.60
CA LEU A 109 15.66 -14.53 -7.97
C LEU A 109 14.38 -14.68 -8.79
N LEU A 110 13.22 -14.33 -8.20
CA LEU A 110 11.91 -14.40 -8.84
C LEU A 110 11.61 -13.14 -9.67
N GLY A 111 12.03 -11.97 -9.21
CA GLY A 111 11.79 -10.69 -9.86
C GLY A 111 12.57 -9.56 -9.24
N TRP A 112 12.44 -8.39 -9.83
CA TRP A 112 12.97 -7.13 -9.32
C TRP A 112 11.84 -6.27 -8.76
N ILE A 113 12.09 -5.53 -7.69
CA ILE A 113 11.15 -4.52 -7.22
C ILE A 113 11.66 -3.13 -7.60
N HIS A 114 10.75 -2.29 -8.04
CA HIS A 114 10.97 -0.87 -8.21
C HIS A 114 10.77 -0.13 -6.89
N GLY A 115 11.23 1.12 -6.80
CA GLY A 115 11.01 1.95 -5.62
C GLY A 115 9.56 1.95 -5.15
N ASP A 116 9.39 1.87 -3.84
CA ASP A 116 8.10 1.74 -3.16
C ASP A 116 7.24 2.99 -3.32
N GLU A 117 5.93 2.81 -3.57
CA GLU A 117 4.93 3.86 -3.65
C GLU A 117 5.37 5.09 -4.50
N PRO A 118 5.69 4.93 -5.78
CA PRO A 118 6.11 6.08 -6.60
C PRO A 118 5.00 7.13 -6.77
N ASP A 119 3.75 6.72 -6.61
CA ASP A 119 2.55 7.55 -6.66
C ASP A 119 2.21 8.25 -5.34
N LEU A 120 2.95 7.99 -4.24
CA LEU A 120 2.71 8.64 -2.96
C LEU A 120 2.71 10.16 -3.14
N ALA A 121 1.58 10.78 -2.78
CA ALA A 121 1.36 12.19 -3.04
C ALA A 121 2.25 13.07 -2.17
N LYS A 122 2.99 13.98 -2.79
CA LYS A 122 3.72 15.07 -2.15
C LYS A 122 3.19 16.42 -2.62
N GLN A 123 3.21 17.39 -1.73
CA GLN A 123 2.89 18.78 -2.10
C GLN A 123 4.11 19.47 -2.70
N VAL A 124 3.88 20.19 -3.79
CA VAL A 124 4.84 21.10 -4.39
C VAL A 124 4.16 22.43 -4.68
N SER A 125 4.94 23.50 -4.71
CA SER A 125 4.50 24.83 -5.14
C SER A 125 5.25 25.20 -6.43
N ASP A 126 4.66 26.04 -7.28
CA ASP A 126 5.35 26.55 -8.46
C ASP A 126 6.42 27.59 -8.10
N ALA A 127 6.32 28.20 -6.90
CA ALA A 127 7.41 28.95 -6.31
C ALA A 127 8.35 28.04 -5.52
N GLU A 128 9.66 28.12 -5.75
CA GLU A 128 10.66 27.52 -4.90
C GLU A 128 10.93 28.44 -3.70
N VAL A 129 10.68 27.95 -2.48
CA VAL A 129 10.92 28.74 -1.25
C VAL A 129 12.11 28.15 -0.50
N LEU A 130 13.19 28.91 -0.43
CA LEU A 130 14.47 28.48 0.11
C LEU A 130 14.78 29.12 1.46
N PRO A 131 15.30 28.35 2.44
CA PRO A 131 15.77 28.91 3.71
C PRO A 131 17.12 29.61 3.56
N GLY A 132 17.33 30.67 4.30
CA GLY A 132 18.65 31.24 4.54
C GLY A 132 19.53 30.37 5.44
N ALA A 133 20.80 30.72 5.52
CA ALA A 133 21.76 29.98 6.34
C ALA A 133 21.36 30.00 7.83
N GLY A 134 21.40 28.85 8.48
CA GLY A 134 21.14 28.69 9.91
C GLY A 134 19.67 28.59 10.30
N LEU A 135 18.71 28.70 9.35
CA LEU A 135 17.29 28.49 9.62
C LEU A 135 16.99 26.99 9.79
N ARG A 136 16.44 26.62 10.93
CA ARG A 136 15.98 25.25 11.19
C ARG A 136 14.57 25.06 10.61
N LEU A 137 14.42 24.02 9.79
CA LEU A 137 13.16 23.73 9.12
C LEU A 137 12.30 22.77 9.96
N ASN A 138 11.00 22.98 9.93
CA ASN A 138 10.02 22.09 10.51
C ASN A 138 9.19 21.46 9.38
N SER A 139 9.28 20.14 9.24
CA SER A 139 8.57 19.39 8.18
C SER A 139 7.05 19.51 8.27
N SER A 140 6.50 19.76 9.46
CA SER A 140 5.06 19.97 9.66
C SER A 140 4.58 21.37 9.23
N THR A 141 5.50 22.30 9.01
CA THR A 141 5.23 23.68 8.59
C THR A 141 6.18 24.09 7.46
N PRO A 142 6.04 23.48 6.26
CA PRO A 142 6.96 23.70 5.14
C PRO A 142 6.97 25.16 4.67
N LEU A 143 8.12 25.64 4.18
CA LEU A 143 8.34 27.04 3.81
C LEU A 143 7.40 27.55 2.72
N PHE A 144 6.94 26.72 1.79
CA PHE A 144 6.03 27.16 0.73
C PHE A 144 4.70 27.74 1.24
N ARG A 145 4.35 27.48 2.50
CA ARG A 145 3.14 28.04 3.13
C ARG A 145 3.12 29.55 3.16
N ILE A 146 4.28 30.20 3.06
CA ILE A 146 4.32 31.68 3.05
C ILE A 146 3.87 32.29 1.72
N VAL A 147 3.52 31.48 0.72
CA VAL A 147 2.98 31.92 -0.58
C VAL A 147 1.79 31.07 -1.03
N ASP A 148 1.17 30.31 -0.12
CA ASP A 148 0.09 29.36 -0.46
C ASP A 148 -1.30 30.00 -0.58
N GLY A 149 -1.45 31.25 -0.19
CA GLY A 149 -2.72 32.00 -0.19
C GLY A 149 -3.64 31.66 0.97
N VAL A 150 -3.16 30.97 1.99
CA VAL A 150 -3.96 30.51 3.13
C VAL A 150 -3.56 31.25 4.40
N ALA A 151 -4.23 32.36 4.69
CA ALA A 151 -3.92 33.27 5.80
C ALA A 151 -3.88 32.63 7.21
N HIS A 152 -4.45 31.44 7.40
CA HIS A 152 -4.40 30.69 8.67
C HIS A 152 -3.43 29.50 8.65
N SER A 153 -2.73 29.27 7.53
CA SER A 153 -1.54 28.44 7.52
C SER A 153 -0.33 29.24 8.00
N TRP A 154 0.73 28.59 8.42
CA TRP A 154 1.97 29.28 8.83
C TRP A 154 3.19 28.39 8.64
N THR A 155 4.32 29.05 8.55
CA THR A 155 5.66 28.47 8.60
C THR A 155 6.36 28.88 9.89
N VAL A 156 7.07 27.95 10.51
CA VAL A 156 7.96 28.23 11.64
C VAL A 156 9.31 28.70 11.10
N LEU A 157 9.79 29.84 11.63
CA LEU A 157 11.12 30.38 11.39
C LEU A 157 11.92 30.27 12.69
N ASP A 158 12.97 29.44 12.71
CA ASP A 158 13.74 29.14 13.91
C ASP A 158 15.27 29.18 13.67
N PRO A 159 16.00 30.17 14.21
CA PRO A 159 15.50 31.33 14.99
C PRO A 159 14.78 32.33 14.09
N LEU A 160 13.88 33.15 14.68
CA LEU A 160 13.20 34.22 13.95
C LEU A 160 14.12 35.43 13.70
N GLN A 161 14.94 35.80 14.69
CA GLN A 161 15.95 36.84 14.52
C GLN A 161 16.94 36.47 13.43
N ASP A 162 17.13 37.36 12.49
CA ASP A 162 17.97 37.16 11.28
C ASP A 162 17.49 36.06 10.32
N ALA A 163 16.27 35.52 10.52
CA ALA A 163 15.67 34.58 9.58
C ALA A 163 15.60 35.18 8.18
N GLU A 164 16.00 34.39 7.20
CA GLU A 164 15.96 34.76 5.79
C GLU A 164 15.25 33.69 4.99
N VAL A 165 14.36 34.09 4.08
CA VAL A 165 13.63 33.21 3.19
C VAL A 165 13.64 33.81 1.79
N THR A 166 13.98 33.02 0.78
CA THR A 166 13.99 33.45 -0.62
C THR A 166 12.89 32.73 -1.38
N VAL A 167 11.99 33.50 -1.99
CA VAL A 167 10.96 33.03 -2.92
C VAL A 167 11.48 33.18 -4.34
N LYS A 168 11.61 32.07 -5.07
CA LYS A 168 11.97 32.05 -6.49
C LYS A 168 10.74 31.68 -7.32
N LEU A 169 10.42 32.49 -8.28
CA LEU A 169 9.28 32.34 -9.18
C LEU A 169 9.73 31.78 -10.53
N ALA A 170 8.87 31.01 -11.17
CA ALA A 170 9.14 30.44 -12.51
C ALA A 170 9.26 31.50 -13.61
N LYS A 171 8.66 32.68 -13.40
CA LYS A 171 8.68 33.82 -14.33
C LYS A 171 8.82 35.13 -13.55
N PRO A 172 9.46 36.16 -14.13
CA PRO A 172 9.50 37.48 -13.51
C PRO A 172 8.09 38.05 -13.33
N VAL A 173 7.87 38.69 -12.18
CA VAL A 173 6.65 39.43 -11.83
C VAL A 173 6.99 40.89 -11.53
N THR A 174 6.04 41.80 -11.71
CA THR A 174 6.19 43.21 -11.32
C THR A 174 5.22 43.52 -10.19
N VAL A 175 5.73 44.02 -9.08
CA VAL A 175 4.94 44.39 -7.91
C VAL A 175 5.07 45.88 -7.62
N LYS A 176 4.00 46.50 -7.13
CA LYS A 176 3.97 47.87 -6.62
C LYS A 176 3.91 47.96 -5.10
N SER A 177 3.45 46.90 -4.43
CA SER A 177 3.42 46.81 -2.97
C SER A 177 3.69 45.39 -2.51
N LEU A 178 4.17 45.27 -1.27
CA LEU A 178 4.42 44.01 -0.59
C LEU A 178 3.55 43.88 0.66
N GLY A 179 3.10 42.67 0.95
CA GLY A 179 2.35 42.31 2.14
C GLY A 179 3.11 41.32 3.00
N VAL A 180 2.97 41.48 4.32
CA VAL A 180 3.46 40.50 5.31
C VAL A 180 2.32 40.15 6.25
N TRP A 181 1.90 38.90 6.24
CA TRP A 181 0.86 38.41 7.15
C TRP A 181 1.50 37.79 8.38
N LEU A 182 1.36 38.44 9.53
CA LEU A 182 1.88 37.96 10.81
C LEU A 182 0.90 37.02 11.50
N THR A 183 1.44 35.95 12.07
CA THR A 183 0.80 35.21 13.16
C THR A 183 1.35 35.74 14.49
N VAL A 184 0.48 36.17 15.36
CA VAL A 184 0.88 36.62 16.71
C VAL A 184 0.34 35.60 17.71
N SER A 185 1.25 34.94 18.43
CA SER A 185 0.91 33.95 19.46
C SER A 185 1.66 34.25 20.76
N ALA A 186 1.02 34.00 21.89
CA ALA A 186 1.63 34.23 23.21
C ALA A 186 2.92 33.42 23.36
N GLY A 187 3.95 34.06 23.86
CA GLY A 187 5.26 33.44 24.13
C GLY A 187 6.18 33.33 22.93
N LEU A 188 5.71 33.55 21.68
CA LEU A 188 6.55 33.51 20.50
C LEU A 188 7.17 34.87 20.19
N ALA A 189 8.38 34.84 19.58
CA ALA A 189 8.94 36.05 18.98
C ALA A 189 8.12 36.47 17.76
N VAL A 190 7.99 37.76 17.51
CA VAL A 190 7.26 38.33 16.37
C VAL A 190 8.20 39.22 15.55
N ALA A 191 8.18 39.09 14.22
CA ALA A 191 9.01 39.92 13.36
C ALA A 191 8.68 41.40 13.54
N LYS A 192 9.71 42.28 13.65
CA LYS A 192 9.57 43.70 13.82
C LYS A 192 10.13 44.45 12.62
N ASP A 193 11.45 44.61 12.55
CA ASP A 193 12.06 45.28 11.43
C ASP A 193 12.42 44.22 10.36
N VAL A 194 11.98 44.44 9.14
CA VAL A 194 12.15 43.52 8.04
C VAL A 194 12.72 44.22 6.80
N SER A 195 13.35 43.44 5.93
CA SER A 195 13.81 43.94 4.63
C SER A 195 13.46 42.98 3.53
N PHE A 196 13.19 43.54 2.35
CA PHE A 196 13.03 42.81 1.11
C PHE A 196 14.12 43.19 0.11
N THR A 197 14.66 42.17 -0.55
CA THR A 197 15.62 42.29 -1.63
C THR A 197 15.12 41.55 -2.86
N ALA A 198 15.12 42.21 -4.01
CA ALA A 198 14.78 41.62 -5.30
C ALA A 198 16.06 41.51 -6.14
N GLU A 199 16.36 40.32 -6.66
CA GLU A 199 17.59 40.02 -7.41
C GLU A 199 18.87 40.55 -6.71
N GLY A 200 18.90 40.47 -5.36
CA GLY A 200 20.01 40.96 -4.55
C GLY A 200 20.01 42.47 -4.26
N GLN A 201 19.08 43.25 -4.78
CA GLN A 201 18.94 44.68 -4.54
C GLN A 201 17.84 44.96 -3.53
N GLY A 202 18.10 45.80 -2.52
CA GLY A 202 17.11 46.20 -1.53
C GLY A 202 16.00 47.02 -2.19
N ILE A 203 14.74 46.60 -1.96
CA ILE A 203 13.55 47.27 -2.51
C ILE A 203 12.64 47.84 -1.41
N LEU A 204 12.70 47.29 -0.18
CA LEU A 204 11.89 47.75 0.94
C LEU A 204 12.58 47.46 2.26
N ASN A 205 12.53 48.43 3.22
CA ASN A 205 12.72 48.20 4.65
C ASN A 205 11.46 48.67 5.34
N ALA A 206 10.91 47.83 6.24
CA ALA A 206 9.67 48.14 6.93
C ALA A 206 9.74 47.74 8.39
N THR A 207 8.96 48.45 9.23
CA THR A 207 8.71 48.08 10.63
C THR A 207 7.28 47.57 10.75
N LEU A 208 7.13 46.28 11.09
CA LEU A 208 5.84 45.63 11.30
C LEU A 208 5.31 45.98 12.69
N LYS A 209 4.01 46.12 12.80
CA LYS A 209 3.32 46.20 14.10
C LYS A 209 3.16 44.81 14.68
N ASN A 210 3.17 44.68 16.00
CA ASN A 210 2.90 43.44 16.71
C ASN A 210 1.38 43.15 16.72
N GLU A 211 0.81 42.96 15.54
CA GLU A 211 -0.62 42.74 15.32
C GLU A 211 -0.81 41.59 14.34
N LYS A 212 -1.78 40.71 14.62
CA LYS A 212 -2.14 39.61 13.71
C LYS A 212 -2.79 40.16 12.43
N GLY A 213 -2.39 39.66 11.28
CA GLY A 213 -2.96 40.01 10.00
C GLY A 213 -1.93 40.52 9.01
N GLU A 214 -2.40 40.92 7.86
CA GLU A 214 -1.55 41.42 6.78
C GLU A 214 -1.25 42.91 6.97
N GLN A 215 0.00 43.26 6.74
CA GLN A 215 0.46 44.64 6.73
C GLN A 215 1.05 44.97 5.37
N HIS A 216 0.54 46.02 4.72
CA HIS A 216 0.89 46.41 3.35
C HIS A 216 1.90 47.55 3.34
N PHE A 217 2.80 47.50 2.36
CA PHE A 217 3.86 48.50 2.17
C PHE A 217 3.99 48.78 0.68
N ASP A 218 3.70 50.05 0.28
CA ASP A 218 3.92 50.51 -1.07
C ASP A 218 5.42 50.65 -1.35
N LEU A 219 5.85 50.28 -2.54
CA LEU A 219 7.20 50.50 -3.00
C LEU A 219 7.34 51.91 -3.57
N GLU A 220 8.48 52.56 -3.41
CA GLU A 220 8.78 53.84 -4.04
C GLU A 220 8.67 53.77 -5.56
N LYS A 221 9.03 52.64 -6.14
CA LYS A 221 8.91 52.31 -7.57
C LYS A 221 8.52 50.84 -7.73
N PRO A 222 7.70 50.49 -8.73
CA PRO A 222 7.45 49.07 -9.03
C PRO A 222 8.76 48.31 -9.24
N ALA A 223 8.84 47.11 -8.68
CA ALA A 223 9.99 46.23 -8.79
C ALA A 223 9.65 44.99 -9.60
N THR A 224 10.49 44.63 -10.57
CA THR A 224 10.36 43.43 -11.38
C THR A 224 11.44 42.43 -10.97
N PHE A 225 11.05 41.20 -10.63
CA PHE A 225 11.96 40.15 -10.18
C PHE A 225 11.42 38.76 -10.40
N SER A 226 12.30 37.77 -10.40
CA SER A 226 12.00 36.35 -10.28
C SER A 226 12.49 35.79 -8.94
N SER A 227 13.28 36.55 -8.17
CA SER A 227 13.79 36.15 -6.87
C SER A 227 13.56 37.26 -5.85
N LEU A 228 12.82 36.95 -4.79
CA LEU A 228 12.52 37.87 -3.68
C LEU A 228 13.01 37.27 -2.37
N THR A 229 13.90 37.97 -1.67
CA THR A 229 14.38 37.58 -0.34
C THR A 229 13.75 38.43 0.74
N PHE A 230 13.08 37.81 1.68
CA PHE A 230 12.58 38.40 2.91
C PHE A 230 13.56 38.11 4.05
N ARG A 231 13.89 39.11 4.85
CA ARG A 231 14.75 38.96 6.03
C ARG A 231 14.19 39.68 7.25
N VAL A 232 14.15 39.01 8.39
CA VAL A 232 13.83 39.59 9.71
C VAL A 232 15.09 40.19 10.28
N ARG A 233 15.10 41.53 10.49
CA ARG A 233 16.23 42.30 11.01
C ARG A 233 16.20 42.45 12.53
N SER A 234 15.00 42.53 13.10
CA SER A 234 14.77 42.55 14.52
C SER A 234 13.40 41.97 14.89
N THR A 235 13.21 41.64 16.16
CA THR A 235 11.97 41.00 16.64
C THR A 235 11.38 41.77 17.85
N TYR A 236 10.07 41.66 18.00
CA TYR A 236 9.46 41.84 19.30
C TYR A 236 9.77 40.61 20.15
N PRO A 237 10.23 40.80 21.42
CA PRO A 237 10.68 39.68 22.22
C PRO A 237 9.53 38.76 22.62
N GLY A 238 9.80 37.45 22.63
CA GLY A 238 8.96 36.39 23.18
C GLY A 238 9.76 35.54 24.16
N GLU A 239 9.12 34.57 24.79
CA GLU A 239 9.79 33.54 25.59
C GLU A 239 10.63 32.60 24.74
N GLN A 240 10.20 32.40 23.48
CA GLN A 240 10.86 31.56 22.49
C GLN A 240 11.66 32.43 21.49
N VAL A 241 12.75 31.86 20.98
CA VAL A 241 13.60 32.50 19.94
C VAL A 241 13.06 32.33 18.53
N TRP A 242 12.07 31.46 18.36
CA TRP A 242 11.40 31.18 17.07
C TRP A 242 10.05 31.90 17.01
N GLY A 243 9.59 32.10 15.82
CA GLY A 243 8.29 32.65 15.52
C GLY A 243 7.68 32.05 14.28
N SER A 244 6.60 32.59 13.80
CA SER A 244 5.92 32.11 12.61
C SER A 244 5.47 33.24 11.69
N LEU A 245 5.42 32.93 10.41
CA LEU A 245 4.94 33.79 9.34
C LEU A 245 3.84 33.05 8.57
N SER A 246 2.74 33.74 8.29
CA SER A 246 1.64 33.15 7.53
C SER A 246 1.84 33.33 6.04
N GLU A 247 1.99 34.57 5.56
CA GLU A 247 2.01 34.84 4.12
C GLU A 247 2.96 35.99 3.78
N LEU A 248 3.59 35.89 2.63
CA LEU A 248 4.21 37.00 1.90
C LEU A 248 3.43 37.24 0.63
N SER A 249 2.98 38.46 0.43
CA SER A 249 2.20 38.88 -0.73
C SER A 249 2.96 39.91 -1.55
N GLY A 250 2.77 39.89 -2.86
CA GLY A 250 3.26 40.93 -3.76
C GLY A 250 2.16 41.34 -4.72
N TYR A 251 1.75 42.60 -4.67
CA TYR A 251 0.61 43.11 -5.43
C TYR A 251 1.08 43.87 -6.63
N ASP A 252 0.53 43.54 -7.78
CA ASP A 252 0.77 44.26 -9.05
C ASP A 252 -0.08 45.55 -9.17
N GLU A 253 -0.07 46.19 -10.33
CA GLU A 253 -0.82 47.39 -10.59
C GLU A 253 -2.36 47.18 -10.53
N ALA A 254 -2.82 45.95 -10.85
CA ALA A 254 -4.23 45.60 -10.77
C ALA A 254 -4.68 45.24 -9.34
N GLY A 255 -3.73 45.05 -8.43
CA GLY A 255 -3.97 44.61 -7.04
C GLY A 255 -4.02 43.09 -6.88
N ASP A 256 -3.58 42.34 -7.89
CA ASP A 256 -3.50 40.89 -7.84
C ASP A 256 -2.22 40.46 -7.09
N ASN A 257 -2.33 39.47 -6.21
CA ASN A 257 -1.18 38.87 -5.53
C ASN A 257 -0.42 37.93 -6.48
N VAL A 258 0.66 38.45 -7.08
CA VAL A 258 1.49 37.75 -8.07
C VAL A 258 2.56 36.83 -7.46
N LEU A 259 2.72 36.81 -6.12
CA LEU A 259 3.53 35.81 -5.41
C LEU A 259 2.72 34.55 -5.08
N LEU A 260 1.41 34.60 -5.23
CA LEU A 260 0.51 33.50 -4.90
C LEU A 260 0.90 32.23 -5.67
N SER A 261 1.24 31.19 -4.94
CA SER A 261 1.68 29.92 -5.49
C SER A 261 1.10 28.77 -4.64
N PRO A 262 -0.21 28.49 -4.76
CA PRO A 262 -0.87 27.46 -3.98
C PRO A 262 -0.24 26.09 -4.26
N PRO A 263 -0.12 25.24 -3.23
CA PRO A 263 0.44 23.92 -3.40
C PRO A 263 -0.49 23.03 -4.22
N ARG A 264 0.11 22.18 -5.03
CA ARG A 264 -0.58 21.11 -5.74
C ARG A 264 0.02 19.75 -5.38
N TRP A 265 -0.79 18.72 -5.49
CA TRP A 265 -0.33 17.36 -5.28
C TRP A 265 0.32 16.81 -6.54
N VAL A 266 1.48 16.19 -6.38
CA VAL A 266 2.19 15.45 -7.43
C VAL A 266 2.68 14.12 -6.86
N PRO A 267 2.92 13.10 -7.70
CA PRO A 267 3.51 11.84 -7.23
C PRO A 267 4.94 12.04 -6.72
N ARG A 268 5.38 11.15 -5.83
CA ARG A 268 6.76 11.10 -5.31
C ARG A 268 7.78 11.05 -6.45
N SER A 269 7.50 10.20 -7.44
CA SER A 269 8.29 10.08 -8.67
C SER A 269 7.39 10.26 -9.88
N ALA A 270 7.84 10.99 -10.87
CA ALA A 270 7.08 11.15 -12.11
C ALA A 270 6.98 9.80 -12.86
N PRO A 271 5.86 9.49 -13.54
CA PRO A 271 5.72 8.23 -14.29
C PRO A 271 6.83 8.01 -15.31
N GLU A 272 7.33 9.08 -15.91
CA GLU A 272 8.43 9.04 -16.89
C GLU A 272 9.74 8.57 -16.25
N GLU A 273 10.03 8.99 -15.01
CA GLU A 273 11.21 8.59 -14.24
C GLU A 273 11.11 7.10 -13.89
N VAL A 274 9.95 6.66 -13.39
CA VAL A 274 9.68 5.26 -13.05
C VAL A 274 9.78 4.37 -14.29
N SER A 275 9.23 4.82 -15.43
CA SER A 275 9.32 4.11 -16.71
C SER A 275 10.74 4.07 -17.26
N ALA A 276 11.56 5.09 -17.03
CA ALA A 276 12.96 5.11 -17.44
C ALA A 276 13.77 4.07 -16.64
N GLU A 277 13.55 3.99 -15.33
CA GLU A 277 14.21 2.98 -14.48
C GLU A 277 13.73 1.57 -14.84
N TYR A 278 12.44 1.35 -15.07
CA TYR A 278 11.92 0.08 -15.58
C TYR A 278 12.63 -0.37 -16.86
N ARG A 279 12.77 0.53 -17.85
CA ARG A 279 13.46 0.20 -19.11
C ARG A 279 14.93 -0.16 -18.89
N LYS A 280 15.61 0.53 -17.98
CA LYS A 280 17.00 0.24 -17.60
C LYS A 280 17.13 -1.15 -16.98
N ILE A 281 16.22 -1.51 -16.06
CA ILE A 281 16.18 -2.85 -15.46
C ILE A 281 15.96 -3.91 -16.55
N LYS A 282 14.95 -3.71 -17.42
CA LYS A 282 14.63 -4.67 -18.49
C LYS A 282 15.73 -4.79 -19.56
N GLN A 283 16.52 -3.76 -19.78
CA GLN A 283 17.70 -3.85 -20.64
C GLN A 283 18.81 -4.71 -20.02
N ALA A 284 19.00 -4.60 -18.72
CA ALA A 284 20.00 -5.37 -17.99
C ALA A 284 19.56 -6.82 -17.73
N ASP A 285 18.29 -7.03 -17.38
CA ASP A 285 17.71 -8.35 -17.15
C ASP A 285 16.27 -8.44 -17.72
N PRO A 286 16.13 -8.89 -18.97
CA PRO A 286 14.81 -9.10 -19.59
C PRO A 286 14.08 -10.34 -19.05
N THR A 287 14.76 -11.20 -18.27
CA THR A 287 14.27 -12.52 -17.87
C THR A 287 13.45 -12.51 -16.58
N ARG A 288 13.48 -11.42 -15.83
CA ARG A 288 12.77 -11.27 -14.57
C ARG A 288 11.71 -10.19 -14.67
N PRO A 289 10.51 -10.42 -14.10
CA PRO A 289 9.49 -9.39 -14.00
C PRO A 289 9.92 -8.29 -13.02
N VAL A 290 9.44 -7.07 -13.27
CA VAL A 290 9.62 -5.90 -12.39
C VAL A 290 8.29 -5.58 -11.73
N LEU A 291 8.29 -5.49 -10.40
CA LEU A 291 7.14 -5.21 -9.56
C LEU A 291 7.15 -3.74 -9.12
N VAL A 292 5.96 -3.14 -9.07
CA VAL A 292 5.71 -1.83 -8.45
C VAL A 292 4.55 -1.94 -7.48
N THR A 293 4.68 -1.33 -6.31
CA THR A 293 3.59 -1.17 -5.33
C THR A 293 3.09 0.27 -5.37
N PHE A 294 1.78 0.47 -5.48
CA PHE A 294 1.11 1.76 -5.46
C PHE A 294 0.35 1.97 -4.15
N THR A 295 0.17 3.24 -3.78
CA THR A 295 -0.75 3.62 -2.70
C THR A 295 -2.22 3.48 -3.12
N ALA A 296 -3.15 3.78 -2.21
CA ALA A 296 -4.59 3.79 -2.52
C ALA A 296 -5.04 4.87 -3.51
N HIS A 297 -4.18 5.81 -3.90
CA HIS A 297 -4.58 6.99 -4.67
C HIS A 297 -5.03 6.71 -6.12
N PHE A 298 -4.86 5.47 -6.62
CA PHE A 298 -5.45 5.06 -7.89
C PHE A 298 -6.95 4.74 -7.78
N MET A 299 -7.45 4.47 -6.57
CA MET A 299 -8.84 4.12 -6.35
C MET A 299 -9.71 5.37 -6.53
N LYS A 300 -10.77 5.25 -7.32
CA LYS A 300 -11.65 6.37 -7.72
C LYS A 300 -12.28 7.11 -6.54
N GLU A 301 -12.38 6.43 -5.40
CA GLU A 301 -12.95 6.97 -4.18
C GLU A 301 -11.99 7.87 -3.39
N PHE A 302 -10.67 7.74 -3.62
CA PHE A 302 -9.63 8.52 -2.95
C PHE A 302 -9.18 9.69 -3.83
N THR A 303 -9.99 10.77 -3.84
CA THR A 303 -9.75 11.97 -4.66
C THR A 303 -9.17 13.15 -3.90
N ASP A 304 -8.78 12.95 -2.64
CA ASP A 304 -8.26 14.02 -1.78
C ASP A 304 -6.86 14.52 -2.18
N LYS A 305 -6.10 13.71 -2.93
CA LYS A 305 -4.77 14.06 -3.45
C LYS A 305 -4.78 14.24 -4.96
N TYR A 306 -5.38 13.30 -5.67
CA TYR A 306 -5.54 13.37 -7.12
C TYR A 306 -7.01 13.34 -7.44
N ASP A 307 -7.52 14.37 -8.13
CA ASP A 307 -8.86 14.30 -8.66
C ASP A 307 -8.97 13.24 -9.76
N GLN A 308 -10.18 12.88 -10.13
CA GLN A 308 -10.42 11.81 -11.10
C GLN A 308 -9.70 12.07 -12.43
N ALA A 309 -9.68 13.31 -12.90
CA ALA A 309 -9.02 13.69 -14.16
C ALA A 309 -7.48 13.49 -14.09
N THR A 310 -6.89 13.72 -12.92
CA THR A 310 -5.47 13.45 -12.65
C THR A 310 -5.22 11.95 -12.57
N GLN A 311 -6.06 11.19 -11.86
CA GLN A 311 -5.95 9.73 -11.77
C GLN A 311 -6.00 9.07 -13.16
N GLU A 312 -6.95 9.47 -14.01
CA GLU A 312 -7.14 8.94 -15.38
C GLU A 312 -5.95 9.20 -16.31
N LYS A 313 -5.12 10.20 -16.03
CA LYS A 313 -3.87 10.47 -16.75
C LYS A 313 -2.67 9.77 -16.14
N LEU A 314 -2.56 9.81 -14.82
CA LEU A 314 -1.37 9.39 -14.06
C LEU A 314 -1.19 7.87 -14.08
N TYR A 315 -2.25 7.10 -13.77
CA TYR A 315 -2.10 5.66 -13.57
C TYR A 315 -1.91 4.85 -14.85
N PRO A 316 -2.52 5.16 -16.01
CA PRO A 316 -2.14 4.52 -17.27
C PRO A 316 -0.65 4.68 -17.62
N GLU A 317 -0.04 5.82 -17.28
CA GLU A 317 1.39 6.03 -17.50
C GLU A 317 2.24 5.19 -16.53
N PHE A 318 1.86 5.10 -15.27
CA PHE A 318 2.52 4.20 -14.31
C PHE A 318 2.43 2.72 -14.74
N MET A 319 1.35 2.30 -15.39
CA MET A 319 1.25 0.92 -15.88
C MET A 319 2.32 0.59 -16.95
N ASN A 320 2.95 1.58 -17.57
CA ASN A 320 4.06 1.36 -18.50
C ASN A 320 5.41 1.08 -17.79
N SER A 321 5.43 1.12 -16.47
CA SER A 321 6.66 1.01 -15.67
C SER A 321 6.79 -0.29 -14.88
N CYS A 322 5.93 -1.29 -15.10
CA CYS A 322 6.00 -2.56 -14.38
C CYS A 322 5.47 -3.73 -15.21
N ASP A 323 5.98 -4.92 -14.91
CA ASP A 323 5.41 -6.19 -15.36
C ASP A 323 4.31 -6.68 -14.39
N VAL A 324 4.40 -6.30 -13.11
CA VAL A 324 3.49 -6.69 -12.03
C VAL A 324 3.09 -5.45 -11.25
N ALA A 325 1.79 -5.20 -11.10
CA ALA A 325 1.27 -4.09 -10.34
C ALA A 325 0.75 -4.55 -8.98
N GLY A 326 1.11 -3.86 -7.93
CA GLY A 326 0.60 -4.11 -6.59
C GLY A 326 0.13 -2.84 -5.91
N TYR A 327 -0.50 -3.00 -4.77
CA TYR A 327 -0.88 -1.88 -3.93
C TYR A 327 -0.90 -2.28 -2.46
N ASP A 328 -0.82 -1.27 -1.62
CA ASP A 328 -0.93 -1.41 -0.19
C ASP A 328 -2.03 -0.51 0.38
N ILE A 329 -2.98 -1.13 1.04
CA ILE A 329 -3.95 -0.49 1.90
C ILE A 329 -4.11 -1.35 3.16
N TYR A 330 -4.28 -0.69 4.27
CA TYR A 330 -4.37 -1.34 5.58
C TYR A 330 -5.57 -0.79 6.33
N PRO A 331 -6.78 -1.33 6.09
CA PRO A 331 -8.02 -0.80 6.66
C PRO A 331 -8.01 -0.73 8.19
N ILE A 332 -7.52 -1.76 8.87
CA ILE A 332 -7.44 -1.79 10.34
C ILE A 332 -6.13 -1.18 10.81
N PHE A 333 -4.98 -1.70 10.37
CA PHE A 333 -3.65 -1.25 10.78
C PHE A 333 -3.41 0.23 10.46
N GLY A 334 -3.69 0.63 9.21
CA GLY A 334 -3.39 1.98 8.72
C GLY A 334 -4.45 3.00 9.07
N TRP A 335 -5.73 2.66 8.91
CA TRP A 335 -6.84 3.60 9.01
C TRP A 335 -7.72 3.40 10.25
N ASN A 336 -7.56 2.29 10.97
CA ASN A 336 -8.36 1.93 12.15
C ASN A 336 -9.87 1.81 11.82
N LYS A 337 -10.18 1.28 10.63
CA LYS A 337 -11.54 1.18 10.06
C LYS A 337 -11.84 -0.25 9.59
N PRO A 338 -12.18 -1.17 10.47
CA PRO A 338 -12.51 -2.54 10.10
C PRO A 338 -13.70 -2.65 9.15
N GLU A 339 -14.61 -1.67 9.17
CA GLU A 339 -15.72 -1.57 8.22
C GLU A 339 -15.29 -1.30 6.78
N TRP A 340 -14.00 -0.99 6.54
CA TRP A 340 -13.42 -0.74 5.23
C TRP A 340 -12.66 -1.93 4.63
N LEU A 341 -12.72 -3.11 5.25
CA LEU A 341 -12.07 -4.32 4.73
C LEU A 341 -12.44 -4.60 3.26
N TYR A 342 -13.69 -4.34 2.85
CA TYR A 342 -14.15 -4.52 1.47
C TYR A 342 -13.32 -3.75 0.44
N ARG A 343 -12.62 -2.68 0.85
CA ARG A 343 -11.77 -1.88 -0.03
C ARG A 343 -10.57 -2.67 -0.58
N VAL A 344 -10.17 -3.75 0.08
CA VAL A 344 -9.18 -4.68 -0.47
C VAL A 344 -9.70 -5.32 -1.78
N ALA A 345 -10.96 -5.72 -1.80
CA ALA A 345 -11.60 -6.24 -3.01
C ALA A 345 -11.72 -5.18 -4.11
N ASP A 346 -12.12 -3.96 -3.74
CA ASP A 346 -12.28 -2.85 -4.67
C ASP A 346 -10.94 -2.42 -5.26
N GLY A 347 -9.90 -2.30 -4.41
CA GLY A 347 -8.55 -1.98 -4.84
C GLY A 347 -8.00 -2.98 -5.87
N VAL A 348 -8.16 -4.29 -5.62
CA VAL A 348 -7.77 -5.30 -6.62
C VAL A 348 -8.58 -5.13 -7.90
N SER A 349 -9.90 -4.90 -7.81
CA SER A 349 -10.76 -4.76 -8.99
C SER A 349 -10.36 -3.57 -9.85
N GLU A 350 -10.10 -2.42 -9.22
CA GLU A 350 -9.70 -1.19 -9.91
C GLU A 350 -8.28 -1.30 -10.49
N LEU A 351 -7.34 -1.88 -9.73
CA LEU A 351 -5.98 -2.10 -10.21
C LEU A 351 -5.94 -3.12 -11.37
N ARG A 352 -6.79 -4.17 -11.33
CA ARG A 352 -6.96 -5.11 -12.44
C ARG A 352 -7.48 -4.40 -13.70
N ALA A 353 -8.42 -3.48 -13.56
CA ALA A 353 -8.93 -2.68 -14.69
C ALA A 353 -7.81 -1.82 -15.33
N LEU A 354 -6.95 -1.21 -14.52
CA LEU A 354 -5.80 -0.44 -14.98
C LEU A 354 -4.70 -1.33 -15.58
N ALA A 355 -4.37 -2.45 -14.92
CA ALA A 355 -3.31 -3.37 -15.31
C ALA A 355 -3.64 -4.15 -16.59
N GLY A 356 -4.91 -4.29 -16.93
CA GLY A 356 -5.39 -5.09 -18.05
C GLY A 356 -5.30 -6.61 -17.79
N PRO A 357 -5.74 -7.45 -18.74
CA PRO A 357 -5.99 -8.88 -18.48
C PRO A 357 -4.73 -9.72 -18.30
N LYS A 358 -3.56 -9.24 -18.72
CA LYS A 358 -2.33 -10.04 -18.79
C LYS A 358 -1.30 -9.73 -17.70
N ARG A 359 -1.45 -8.63 -16.96
CA ARG A 359 -0.49 -8.23 -15.93
C ARG A 359 -0.92 -8.80 -14.58
N PRO A 360 -0.05 -9.49 -13.83
CA PRO A 360 -0.28 -9.89 -12.45
C PRO A 360 -0.63 -8.68 -11.59
N VAL A 361 -1.50 -8.91 -10.60
CA VAL A 361 -1.80 -7.93 -9.56
C VAL A 361 -1.58 -8.58 -8.21
N HIS A 362 -0.98 -7.84 -7.26
CA HIS A 362 -0.85 -8.28 -5.87
C HIS A 362 -1.40 -7.23 -4.91
N ALA A 363 -1.79 -7.69 -3.73
CA ALA A 363 -2.19 -6.86 -2.60
C ALA A 363 -1.30 -7.15 -1.40
N TRP A 364 -0.92 -6.11 -0.67
CA TRP A 364 -0.30 -6.24 0.64
C TRP A 364 -1.40 -6.31 1.69
N ILE A 365 -1.33 -7.33 2.55
CA ILE A 365 -2.35 -7.66 3.55
C ILE A 365 -1.79 -7.42 4.95
N GLU A 366 -2.56 -6.79 5.80
CA GLU A 366 -2.21 -6.54 7.19
C GLU A 366 -2.34 -7.79 8.06
N THR A 367 -1.46 -7.92 9.07
CA THR A 367 -1.39 -9.13 9.91
C THR A 367 -1.34 -8.85 11.40
N ASN A 368 -1.19 -7.62 11.80
CA ASN A 368 -1.01 -7.24 13.21
C ASN A 368 -1.34 -5.76 13.41
N LYS A 369 -1.51 -5.35 14.66
CA LYS A 369 -1.53 -3.93 15.03
C LYS A 369 -0.12 -3.38 15.22
N GLY A 370 0.01 -2.09 15.40
CA GLY A 370 1.28 -1.43 15.70
C GLY A 370 1.63 -0.33 14.69
N SER A 371 0.62 0.30 14.11
CA SER A 371 0.73 1.40 13.17
C SER A 371 1.47 2.61 13.74
N GLN A 372 2.20 3.32 12.90
CA GLN A 372 2.76 4.62 13.23
C GLN A 372 1.73 5.77 13.13
N TRP A 373 0.66 5.58 12.37
CA TRP A 373 -0.35 6.62 12.08
C TRP A 373 -1.50 6.67 13.10
N VAL A 374 -1.72 5.58 13.85
CA VAL A 374 -2.76 5.49 14.86
C VAL A 374 -2.13 5.51 16.25
N ALA A 375 -2.70 6.29 17.18
CA ALA A 375 -2.20 6.33 18.56
C ALA A 375 -2.32 4.94 19.21
N PRO A 376 -1.31 4.47 19.97
CA PRO A 376 -1.26 3.09 20.46
C PRO A 376 -2.48 2.64 21.27
N ASP A 377 -3.06 3.56 22.06
CA ASP A 377 -4.25 3.33 22.90
C ASP A 377 -5.56 3.22 22.08
N ARG A 378 -5.53 3.61 20.80
CA ARG A 378 -6.68 3.55 19.89
C ARG A 378 -6.57 2.48 18.80
N GLN A 379 -5.43 1.83 18.69
CA GLN A 379 -5.21 0.81 17.66
C GLN A 379 -6.10 -0.41 17.88
N LEU A 380 -6.80 -0.81 16.84
CA LEU A 380 -7.57 -2.04 16.80
C LEU A 380 -6.67 -3.23 16.47
N ASP A 381 -7.05 -4.41 16.95
CA ASP A 381 -6.37 -5.65 16.60
C ASP A 381 -6.78 -6.11 15.21
N VAL A 382 -5.81 -6.53 14.41
CA VAL A 382 -6.05 -7.29 13.18
C VAL A 382 -6.17 -8.76 13.58
N THR A 383 -7.34 -9.35 13.37
CA THR A 383 -7.57 -10.76 13.75
C THR A 383 -7.21 -11.71 12.61
N PRO A 384 -6.93 -13.00 12.90
CA PRO A 384 -6.74 -14.03 11.87
C PRO A 384 -7.89 -14.11 10.87
N LYS A 385 -9.12 -13.86 11.33
CA LYS A 385 -10.32 -13.85 10.48
C LYS A 385 -10.30 -12.66 9.51
N ASP A 386 -9.88 -11.49 9.97
CA ASP A 386 -9.79 -10.30 9.12
C ASP A 386 -8.71 -10.48 8.04
N THR A 387 -7.50 -10.90 8.42
CA THR A 387 -6.40 -11.19 7.47
C THR A 387 -6.82 -12.25 6.43
N ARG A 388 -7.48 -13.33 6.88
CA ARG A 388 -8.00 -14.38 5.98
C ARG A 388 -9.03 -13.82 5.01
N ALA A 389 -9.95 -13.00 5.51
CA ALA A 389 -10.97 -12.37 4.67
C ALA A 389 -10.36 -11.47 3.58
N GLU A 390 -9.37 -10.64 3.94
CA GLU A 390 -8.66 -9.78 2.99
C GLU A 390 -7.93 -10.57 1.91
N VAL A 391 -7.23 -11.66 2.29
CA VAL A 391 -6.56 -12.54 1.33
C VAL A 391 -7.54 -13.09 0.30
N TRP A 392 -8.70 -13.60 0.75
CA TRP A 392 -9.71 -14.13 -0.16
C TRP A 392 -10.40 -13.03 -0.97
N MET A 393 -10.63 -11.85 -0.39
CA MET A 393 -11.10 -10.68 -1.13
C MET A 393 -10.17 -10.37 -2.31
N ALA A 394 -8.87 -10.35 -2.07
CA ALA A 394 -7.88 -10.09 -3.11
C ALA A 394 -7.87 -11.17 -4.20
N LEU A 395 -7.82 -12.45 -3.81
CA LEU A 395 -7.71 -13.58 -4.74
C LEU A 395 -8.97 -13.76 -5.60
N ILE A 396 -10.16 -13.60 -5.00
CA ILE A 396 -11.43 -13.69 -5.73
C ILE A 396 -11.56 -12.55 -6.75
N ARG A 397 -11.07 -11.36 -6.42
CA ARG A 397 -11.07 -10.21 -7.35
C ARG A 397 -9.95 -10.22 -8.37
N GLY A 398 -9.08 -11.25 -8.34
CA GLY A 398 -8.13 -11.52 -9.41
C GLY A 398 -6.69 -11.17 -9.09
N ALA A 399 -6.32 -10.98 -7.84
CA ALA A 399 -4.92 -11.00 -7.45
C ALA A 399 -4.31 -12.38 -7.75
N THR A 400 -3.07 -12.38 -8.20
CA THR A 400 -2.30 -13.59 -8.54
C THR A 400 -1.01 -13.70 -7.73
N ALA A 401 -0.87 -12.85 -6.73
CA ALA A 401 0.12 -12.93 -5.67
C ALA A 401 -0.44 -12.22 -4.42
N ILE A 402 -0.01 -12.65 -3.24
CA ILE A 402 -0.37 -12.06 -1.95
C ILE A 402 0.92 -11.69 -1.22
N GLY A 403 0.95 -10.51 -0.66
CA GLY A 403 2.01 -10.08 0.25
C GLY A 403 1.49 -9.82 1.64
N TYR A 404 2.30 -10.11 2.65
CA TYR A 404 1.97 -9.83 4.04
C TYR A 404 2.83 -8.68 4.55
N PHE A 405 2.15 -7.66 5.09
CA PHE A 405 2.79 -6.59 5.85
C PHE A 405 2.81 -6.98 7.32
N THR A 406 3.99 -7.30 7.84
CA THR A 406 4.17 -7.89 9.18
C THR A 406 4.89 -6.95 10.16
N HIS A 407 5.15 -5.71 9.75
CA HIS A 407 5.87 -4.75 10.57
C HIS A 407 5.02 -4.20 11.70
N ARG A 408 5.66 -3.92 12.82
CA ARG A 408 5.12 -3.12 13.92
C ARG A 408 6.03 -1.91 14.16
N TRP A 409 5.44 -0.73 14.20
CA TRP A 409 6.15 0.53 14.46
C TRP A 409 6.07 0.95 15.91
N LYS A 410 4.90 0.77 16.54
CA LYS A 410 4.63 1.16 17.93
C LYS A 410 4.10 -0.02 18.73
N PRO A 411 4.45 -0.16 20.04
CA PRO A 411 5.31 0.75 20.81
C PRO A 411 6.80 0.64 20.48
N ASP A 412 7.24 -0.45 19.88
CA ASP A 412 8.62 -0.75 19.48
C ASP A 412 8.63 -1.33 18.06
N TYR A 413 9.69 -1.11 17.33
CA TYR A 413 9.83 -1.63 15.97
C TYR A 413 10.13 -3.13 15.95
N LYS A 414 9.35 -3.87 15.15
CA LYS A 414 9.61 -5.26 14.76
C LYS A 414 9.40 -5.44 13.27
N GLN A 415 10.29 -6.12 12.59
CA GLN A 415 10.10 -6.51 11.18
C GLN A 415 9.02 -7.57 11.03
N PHE A 416 8.95 -8.51 11.97
CA PHE A 416 7.93 -9.55 12.03
C PHE A 416 7.24 -9.49 13.39
N ALA A 417 5.98 -9.11 13.39
CA ALA A 417 5.18 -8.91 14.59
C ALA A 417 4.03 -9.93 14.80
N PRO A 418 3.60 -10.73 13.81
CA PRO A 418 2.59 -11.77 14.06
C PRO A 418 3.05 -12.75 15.13
N GLU A 419 2.18 -13.09 16.07
CA GLU A 419 2.48 -13.97 17.20
C GLU A 419 1.33 -14.98 17.42
N GLY A 420 1.61 -16.09 18.10
CA GLY A 420 0.61 -17.03 18.58
C GLY A 420 -0.36 -17.54 17.50
N GLU A 421 -1.66 -17.27 17.69
CA GLU A 421 -2.70 -17.75 16.78
C GLU A 421 -2.58 -17.18 15.37
N MET A 422 -2.11 -15.93 15.20
CA MET A 422 -1.92 -15.35 13.87
C MET A 422 -0.89 -16.14 13.06
N VAL A 423 0.24 -16.52 13.64
CA VAL A 423 1.27 -17.35 12.97
C VAL A 423 0.67 -18.69 12.52
N ALA A 424 -0.06 -19.36 13.43
CA ALA A 424 -0.70 -20.64 13.12
C ALA A 424 -1.78 -20.50 12.04
N ALA A 425 -2.55 -19.43 12.06
CA ALA A 425 -3.60 -19.16 11.09
C ALA A 425 -3.01 -18.84 9.70
N LEU A 426 -1.97 -18.02 9.64
CA LEU A 426 -1.24 -17.73 8.38
C LEU A 426 -0.65 -19.00 7.79
N LYS A 427 -0.07 -19.89 8.62
CA LYS A 427 0.45 -21.18 8.14
C LYS A 427 -0.65 -22.03 7.50
N ARG A 428 -1.78 -22.20 8.19
CA ARG A 428 -2.92 -22.97 7.65
C ARG A 428 -3.45 -22.37 6.35
N LEU A 429 -3.59 -21.04 6.31
CA LEU A 429 -4.04 -20.33 5.12
C LEU A 429 -3.07 -20.52 3.95
N ASN A 430 -1.78 -20.31 4.16
CA ASN A 430 -0.77 -20.40 3.11
C ASN A 430 -0.59 -21.84 2.61
N ASP A 431 -0.73 -22.84 3.47
CA ASP A 431 -0.76 -24.24 3.06
C ASP A 431 -1.98 -24.56 2.20
N GLN A 432 -3.14 -24.04 2.55
CA GLN A 432 -4.36 -24.13 1.74
C GLN A 432 -4.17 -23.46 0.38
N LEU A 433 -3.69 -22.23 0.36
CA LEU A 433 -3.47 -21.47 -0.88
C LEU A 433 -2.44 -22.15 -1.80
N THR A 434 -1.39 -22.71 -1.23
CA THR A 434 -0.38 -23.47 -2.01
C THR A 434 -1.00 -24.69 -2.69
N ARG A 435 -1.87 -25.42 -2.01
CA ARG A 435 -2.61 -26.56 -2.62
C ARG A 435 -3.61 -26.11 -3.69
N LEU A 436 -4.31 -25.00 -3.43
CA LEU A 436 -5.33 -24.46 -4.33
C LEU A 436 -4.76 -23.67 -5.52
N ALA A 437 -3.48 -23.28 -5.47
CA ALA A 437 -2.87 -22.40 -6.46
C ALA A 437 -3.08 -22.86 -7.91
N PRO A 438 -2.95 -24.16 -8.28
CA PRO A 438 -3.19 -24.61 -9.65
C PRO A 438 -4.62 -24.32 -10.14
N ALA A 439 -5.63 -24.58 -9.31
CA ALA A 439 -7.02 -24.28 -9.62
C ALA A 439 -7.33 -22.78 -9.58
N LEU A 440 -6.82 -22.08 -8.55
CA LEU A 440 -7.04 -20.65 -8.36
C LEU A 440 -6.47 -19.78 -9.49
N LEU A 441 -5.32 -20.19 -10.06
CA LEU A 441 -4.63 -19.51 -11.16
C LEU A 441 -5.01 -20.03 -12.55
N ALA A 442 -5.92 -21.00 -12.62
CA ALA A 442 -6.40 -21.57 -13.87
C ALA A 442 -7.25 -20.58 -14.69
N ALA A 443 -7.57 -20.98 -15.91
CA ALA A 443 -8.40 -20.16 -16.79
C ALA A 443 -9.81 -19.94 -16.18
N PRO A 444 -10.40 -18.77 -16.38
CA PRO A 444 -11.79 -18.54 -16.00
C PRO A 444 -12.71 -19.61 -16.59
N ALA A 445 -13.65 -20.08 -15.79
CA ALA A 445 -14.65 -21.04 -16.27
C ALA A 445 -15.55 -20.39 -17.33
N ALA A 446 -15.87 -21.17 -18.38
CA ALA A 446 -16.83 -20.75 -19.39
C ALA A 446 -18.28 -20.89 -18.91
N THR A 447 -18.52 -21.72 -17.90
CA THR A 447 -19.82 -21.98 -17.30
C THR A 447 -20.39 -20.71 -16.66
N ARG A 448 -21.61 -20.37 -17.02
CA ARG A 448 -22.31 -19.24 -16.38
C ARG A 448 -22.74 -19.62 -14.96
N ILE A 449 -22.40 -18.76 -14.02
CA ILE A 449 -22.70 -18.92 -12.60
C ILE A 449 -23.33 -17.63 -12.09
N GLU A 450 -24.35 -17.75 -11.27
CA GLU A 450 -24.92 -16.66 -10.49
C GLU A 450 -24.90 -17.05 -9.00
N MET A 451 -24.49 -16.13 -8.15
CA MET A 451 -24.48 -16.28 -6.70
C MET A 451 -25.25 -15.15 -6.06
N LYS A 452 -26.11 -15.48 -5.08
CA LYS A 452 -26.81 -14.52 -4.22
C LYS A 452 -26.80 -15.02 -2.78
N LEU A 453 -26.66 -14.10 -1.84
CA LEU A 453 -26.90 -14.36 -0.42
C LEU A 453 -28.33 -13.94 -0.04
N SER A 454 -28.91 -14.62 0.94
CA SER A 454 -30.17 -14.21 1.56
C SER A 454 -30.08 -12.77 2.07
N ASP A 455 -31.24 -12.09 2.19
CA ASP A 455 -31.33 -10.70 2.64
C ASP A 455 -30.50 -9.71 1.84
N ASP A 456 -30.19 -10.04 0.56
CA ASP A 456 -29.37 -9.26 -0.35
C ASP A 456 -27.99 -8.88 0.24
N LEU A 457 -27.43 -9.76 1.10
CA LEU A 457 -26.08 -9.54 1.64
C LEU A 457 -25.05 -9.50 0.52
N PRO A 458 -24.06 -8.61 0.62
CA PRO A 458 -23.02 -8.51 -0.41
C PRO A 458 -22.17 -9.77 -0.47
N CYS A 459 -21.90 -10.24 -1.69
CA CYS A 459 -21.07 -11.41 -1.93
C CYS A 459 -20.31 -11.29 -3.25
N HIS A 460 -19.28 -12.08 -3.40
CA HIS A 460 -18.56 -12.22 -4.65
C HIS A 460 -18.05 -13.64 -4.84
N PHE A 461 -17.71 -13.97 -6.08
CA PHE A 461 -17.07 -15.26 -6.40
C PHE A 461 -16.14 -15.13 -7.60
N LYS A 462 -15.25 -16.10 -7.73
CA LYS A 462 -14.43 -16.39 -8.90
C LYS A 462 -14.65 -17.85 -9.27
N ALA A 463 -14.70 -18.15 -10.58
CA ALA A 463 -14.80 -19.51 -11.05
C ALA A 463 -13.72 -19.80 -12.10
N THR A 464 -13.12 -20.98 -12.01
CA THR A 464 -12.07 -21.45 -12.92
C THR A 464 -12.33 -22.89 -13.35
N SER A 465 -11.76 -23.31 -14.50
CA SER A 465 -11.74 -24.70 -14.93
C SER A 465 -10.34 -25.27 -14.79
N HIS A 466 -10.20 -26.34 -14.01
CA HIS A 466 -8.92 -27.00 -13.78
C HIS A 466 -9.10 -28.52 -13.68
N GLU A 467 -8.31 -29.29 -14.45
CA GLU A 467 -8.30 -30.75 -14.45
C GLU A 467 -9.70 -31.39 -14.62
N GLY A 468 -10.52 -30.86 -15.56
CA GLY A 468 -11.86 -31.37 -15.84
C GLY A 468 -12.83 -31.17 -14.68
N ALA A 469 -12.60 -30.15 -13.85
CA ALA A 469 -13.51 -29.74 -12.79
C ALA A 469 -13.75 -28.23 -12.83
N LEU A 470 -14.97 -27.85 -12.50
CA LEU A 470 -15.34 -26.47 -12.20
C LEU A 470 -15.01 -26.17 -10.75
N TRP A 471 -14.24 -25.11 -10.53
CA TRP A 471 -13.89 -24.59 -9.19
C TRP A 471 -14.58 -23.27 -8.97
N ILE A 472 -15.20 -23.10 -7.80
CA ILE A 472 -15.86 -21.85 -7.38
C ILE A 472 -15.27 -21.43 -6.05
N PHE A 473 -14.70 -20.24 -6.00
CA PHE A 473 -14.19 -19.57 -4.81
C PHE A 473 -15.15 -18.45 -4.49
N ALA A 474 -15.84 -18.53 -3.38
CA ALA A 474 -16.94 -17.61 -3.05
C ALA A 474 -16.78 -17.07 -1.63
N GLN A 475 -17.24 -15.83 -1.39
CA GLN A 475 -17.12 -15.19 -0.09
C GLN A 475 -18.32 -14.32 0.22
N ASN A 476 -18.75 -14.32 1.49
CA ASN A 476 -19.66 -13.36 2.07
C ASN A 476 -18.90 -12.04 2.36
N MET A 477 -19.35 -10.95 1.76
CA MET A 477 -18.72 -9.63 1.86
C MET A 477 -19.40 -8.69 2.86
N ASP A 478 -20.22 -9.22 3.77
CA ASP A 478 -20.94 -8.39 4.72
C ASP A 478 -20.03 -7.93 5.87
N MET A 479 -19.73 -6.64 5.90
CA MET A 479 -18.88 -6.03 6.94
C MET A 479 -19.51 -6.05 8.33
N GLN A 480 -20.84 -6.22 8.43
CA GLN A 480 -21.53 -6.42 9.70
C GLN A 480 -21.43 -7.87 10.20
N LYS A 481 -20.74 -8.72 9.44
CA LYS A 481 -20.49 -10.14 9.78
C LYS A 481 -21.75 -10.98 9.98
N ARG A 482 -22.83 -10.64 9.26
CA ARG A 482 -24.08 -11.40 9.28
C ARG A 482 -23.93 -12.71 8.49
N THR A 483 -24.57 -13.76 8.99
CA THR A 483 -24.66 -15.05 8.30
C THR A 483 -25.75 -14.99 7.24
N GLY A 484 -25.51 -15.60 6.07
CA GLY A 484 -26.49 -15.70 4.99
C GLY A 484 -26.47 -17.06 4.32
N THR A 485 -27.58 -17.44 3.69
CA THR A 485 -27.65 -18.60 2.83
C THR A 485 -27.31 -18.20 1.40
N ALA A 486 -26.22 -18.75 0.86
CA ALA A 486 -25.87 -18.56 -0.54
C ALA A 486 -26.69 -19.50 -1.42
N THR A 487 -27.18 -18.98 -2.52
CA THR A 487 -27.78 -19.73 -3.61
C THR A 487 -26.93 -19.57 -4.86
N PHE A 488 -26.40 -20.67 -5.34
CA PHE A 488 -25.64 -20.74 -6.59
C PHE A 488 -26.51 -21.33 -7.68
N ARG A 489 -26.66 -20.63 -8.80
CA ARG A 489 -27.20 -21.15 -10.05
C ARG A 489 -26.07 -21.41 -11.01
N VAL A 490 -25.92 -22.64 -11.47
CA VAL A 490 -24.81 -23.09 -12.31
C VAL A 490 -25.37 -23.76 -13.56
N ASP A 491 -25.12 -23.18 -14.72
CA ASP A 491 -25.62 -23.73 -15.99
C ASP A 491 -25.08 -25.14 -16.24
N GLY A 492 -25.95 -26.06 -16.62
CA GLY A 492 -25.60 -27.45 -16.89
C GLY A 492 -25.41 -28.34 -15.66
N LEU A 493 -25.51 -27.83 -14.45
CA LEU A 493 -25.43 -28.63 -13.23
C LEU A 493 -26.67 -29.52 -13.10
N LYS A 494 -26.44 -30.82 -13.02
CA LYS A 494 -27.52 -31.82 -12.95
C LYS A 494 -28.00 -32.03 -11.52
N ALA A 495 -29.32 -32.27 -11.36
CA ALA A 495 -29.87 -32.69 -10.08
C ALA A 495 -29.18 -33.96 -9.58
N GLY A 496 -28.86 -34.00 -8.29
CA GLY A 496 -28.15 -35.10 -7.65
C GLY A 496 -26.63 -35.08 -7.81
N ALA A 497 -26.06 -34.13 -8.57
CA ALA A 497 -24.60 -33.98 -8.67
C ALA A 497 -23.99 -33.69 -7.29
N LYS A 498 -22.84 -34.30 -7.03
CA LYS A 498 -22.08 -34.06 -5.81
C LYS A 498 -21.16 -32.87 -5.98
N ILE A 499 -21.13 -32.00 -5.00
CA ILE A 499 -20.31 -30.81 -4.91
C ILE A 499 -19.41 -31.00 -3.72
N GLU A 500 -18.11 -31.13 -3.95
CA GLU A 500 -17.11 -31.20 -2.89
C GLU A 500 -16.91 -29.78 -2.32
N GLU A 501 -17.01 -29.63 -1.03
CA GLU A 501 -16.60 -28.45 -0.31
C GLU A 501 -15.18 -28.69 0.20
N VAL A 502 -14.26 -28.03 -0.46
CA VAL A 502 -12.83 -28.33 -0.36
C VAL A 502 -12.31 -27.89 1.01
N ASP A 503 -11.53 -28.77 1.65
CA ASP A 503 -10.95 -28.59 2.98
C ASP A 503 -11.96 -28.58 4.17
N GLU A 504 -13.27 -28.76 3.92
CA GLU A 504 -14.28 -28.76 4.98
C GLU A 504 -14.81 -30.15 5.34
N GLY A 505 -14.40 -31.16 4.58
CA GLY A 505 -14.78 -32.55 4.84
C GLY A 505 -16.25 -32.86 4.62
N ARG A 506 -16.97 -31.99 3.91
CA ARG A 506 -18.41 -32.13 3.58
C ARG A 506 -18.66 -32.04 2.08
N SER A 507 -19.80 -32.51 1.66
CA SER A 507 -20.26 -32.36 0.28
C SER A 507 -21.72 -31.98 0.23
N LEU A 508 -22.08 -31.15 -0.74
CA LEU A 508 -23.44 -30.75 -1.02
C LEU A 508 -24.03 -31.61 -2.15
N THR A 509 -25.34 -31.59 -2.28
CA THR A 509 -26.03 -32.23 -3.38
C THR A 509 -26.83 -31.18 -4.16
N ALA A 510 -26.60 -31.11 -5.46
CA ALA A 510 -27.29 -30.18 -6.33
C ALA A 510 -28.77 -30.52 -6.49
N GLY A 511 -29.64 -29.51 -6.51
CA GLY A 511 -30.92 -29.53 -7.17
C GLY A 511 -30.80 -29.40 -8.68
N ASP A 512 -31.85 -29.01 -9.38
CA ASP A 512 -31.79 -28.73 -10.82
C ASP A 512 -31.12 -27.35 -11.07
N ALA A 513 -29.92 -27.40 -11.58
CA ALA A 513 -29.06 -26.23 -11.81
C ALA A 513 -28.74 -25.35 -10.58
N VAL A 514 -29.07 -25.81 -9.35
CA VAL A 514 -28.93 -24.98 -8.13
C VAL A 514 -28.38 -25.79 -6.95
N PHE A 515 -27.51 -25.14 -6.16
CA PHE A 515 -27.18 -25.60 -4.81
C PHE A 515 -27.15 -24.43 -3.82
N THR A 516 -27.24 -24.75 -2.55
CA THR A 516 -27.23 -23.75 -1.47
C THR A 516 -26.23 -24.13 -0.41
N ASP A 517 -25.67 -23.11 0.27
CA ASP A 517 -24.81 -23.28 1.42
C ASP A 517 -24.90 -22.11 2.39
N GLN A 518 -24.46 -22.33 3.64
CA GLN A 518 -24.44 -21.30 4.68
C GLN A 518 -23.08 -20.60 4.71
N PHE A 519 -23.11 -19.28 4.69
CA PHE A 519 -21.92 -18.44 4.82
C PHE A 519 -21.99 -17.62 6.09
N GLU A 520 -21.07 -17.83 7.01
CA GLU A 520 -20.84 -16.85 8.07
C GLU A 520 -20.34 -15.53 7.46
N GLY A 521 -20.48 -14.43 8.21
CA GLY A 521 -19.97 -13.14 7.75
C GLY A 521 -18.48 -13.17 7.53
N LEU A 522 -18.03 -12.67 6.39
CA LEU A 522 -16.65 -12.69 5.87
C LEU A 522 -16.08 -14.09 5.57
N ALA A 523 -16.84 -15.18 5.79
CA ALA A 523 -16.37 -16.51 5.45
C ALA A 523 -16.32 -16.72 3.94
N GLU A 524 -15.37 -17.54 3.52
CA GLU A 524 -15.27 -18.05 2.17
C GLU A 524 -15.45 -19.56 2.15
N HIS A 525 -15.90 -20.07 1.02
CA HIS A 525 -15.97 -21.49 0.71
C HIS A 525 -15.43 -21.78 -0.69
N VAL A 526 -14.82 -22.94 -0.83
CA VAL A 526 -14.27 -23.41 -2.10
C VAL A 526 -15.00 -24.68 -2.53
N TYR A 527 -15.61 -24.63 -3.71
CA TYR A 527 -16.33 -25.76 -4.25
C TYR A 527 -15.63 -26.34 -5.45
N ARG A 528 -15.64 -27.68 -5.56
CA ARG A 528 -15.20 -28.44 -6.70
C ARG A 528 -16.35 -29.28 -7.24
N LEU A 529 -16.66 -29.11 -8.51
CA LEU A 529 -17.69 -29.83 -9.23
C LEU A 529 -17.03 -30.59 -10.38
N ALA A 530 -17.27 -31.89 -10.51
CA ALA A 530 -16.84 -32.63 -11.70
C ALA A 530 -17.65 -32.14 -12.91
N GLU A 531 -16.97 -31.81 -14.02
CA GLU A 531 -17.57 -31.43 -15.30
C GLU A 531 -18.15 -32.65 -16.05
#